data_edc0e48055c65e6774e0678962bf972c
#
_entry.id   edc0e48055c65e6774e0678962bf972c
#
_cell.length_a   1.000
_cell.length_b   1.000
_cell.length_c   1.000
_cell.angle_alpha   90.00
_cell.angle_beta   90.00
_cell.angle_gamma   90.00
#
_symmetry.space_group_name_H-M   'P 1'
#
loop_
_entity.id
_entity.type
_entity.pdbx_description
1 polymer ?
#
loop_
_entity_poly.entity_id
_entity_poly.type
_entity_poly.pdbx_seq_one_letter_code
_entity_poly.pdbx_strand_id
1 'polypeptide(L)'
;MAAVEGTDQIWFGLESGVYLMSFDGHPTEVHNFTVDNSPLLDNAVTTMAIDKSGEVFFGTASGVISYRVKAAAPEPYISDVIAYPNPVRTDFNGFVGIKGLVSNSLVRITTVDGTFVTQLISEGGQAVWDLTNINGERVEPGVYFIFVSTKRGTDKFATKILIMN
;
A
#
# COMPACT_ATOMS: atom_id res chain seq x y z
N MET A 1 -9.21 -26.13 -3.90
CA MET A 1 -9.15 -24.71 -4.27
C MET A 1 -9.60 -23.89 -3.08
N ALA A 2 -8.77 -23.00 -2.59
CA ALA A 2 -9.11 -22.02 -1.57
C ALA A 2 -9.01 -20.63 -2.20
N ALA A 3 -9.86 -19.69 -1.82
CA ALA A 3 -9.81 -18.31 -2.27
C ALA A 3 -10.08 -17.38 -1.07
N VAL A 4 -9.34 -16.29 -0.99
CA VAL A 4 -9.51 -15.25 0.02
C VAL A 4 -9.51 -13.91 -0.70
N GLU A 5 -10.49 -13.08 -0.39
CA GLU A 5 -10.66 -11.76 -0.95
C GLU A 5 -10.04 -10.72 -0.01
N GLY A 6 -9.04 -9.99 -0.52
CA GLY A 6 -8.64 -8.70 0.02
C GLY A 6 -9.35 -7.57 -0.75
N THR A 7 -9.17 -6.33 -0.39
CA THR A 7 -9.97 -5.20 -0.91
C THR A 7 -9.84 -4.95 -2.42
N ASP A 8 -8.69 -5.25 -3.03
CA ASP A 8 -8.46 -5.13 -4.48
C ASP A 8 -7.63 -6.31 -5.00
N GLN A 9 -7.53 -7.36 -4.21
CA GLN A 9 -6.72 -8.53 -4.53
C GLN A 9 -7.48 -9.79 -4.16
N ILE A 10 -7.42 -10.79 -5.02
CA ILE A 10 -7.95 -12.11 -4.76
C ILE A 10 -6.81 -13.12 -4.81
N TRP A 11 -6.71 -13.91 -3.77
CA TRP A 11 -5.74 -14.98 -3.66
C TRP A 11 -6.41 -16.32 -3.97
N PHE A 12 -5.78 -17.09 -4.82
CA PHE A 12 -6.23 -18.44 -5.17
C PHE A 12 -5.15 -19.44 -4.80
N GLY A 13 -5.46 -20.37 -3.90
CA GLY A 13 -4.63 -21.53 -3.61
C GLY A 13 -5.07 -22.72 -4.48
N LEU A 14 -4.18 -23.22 -5.29
CA LEU A 14 -4.39 -24.36 -6.18
C LEU A 14 -3.40 -25.49 -5.85
N GLU A 15 -3.51 -26.61 -6.53
CA GLU A 15 -2.51 -27.69 -6.47
C GLU A 15 -1.18 -27.32 -7.16
N SER A 16 -1.20 -26.29 -7.99
CA SER A 16 -0.05 -25.80 -8.76
C SER A 16 0.61 -24.55 -8.18
N GLY A 17 0.20 -24.10 -7.01
CA GLY A 17 0.74 -22.91 -6.34
C GLY A 17 -0.33 -21.92 -5.91
N VAL A 18 0.12 -20.75 -5.52
CA VAL A 18 -0.70 -19.60 -5.14
C VAL A 18 -0.73 -18.60 -6.28
N TYR A 19 -1.91 -18.10 -6.59
CA TYR A 19 -2.11 -17.04 -7.57
C TYR A 19 -2.70 -15.81 -6.87
N LEU A 20 -2.08 -14.68 -7.10
CA LEU A 20 -2.57 -13.37 -6.69
C LEU A 20 -3.08 -12.65 -7.92
N MET A 21 -4.32 -12.22 -7.89
CA MET A 21 -4.92 -11.38 -8.92
C MET A 21 -5.26 -10.02 -8.32
N SER A 22 -4.75 -8.97 -8.93
CA SER A 22 -5.14 -7.59 -8.60
C SER A 22 -6.33 -7.16 -9.45
N PHE A 23 -7.29 -6.48 -8.82
CA PHE A 23 -8.55 -6.07 -9.44
C PHE A 23 -8.72 -4.55 -9.25
N ASP A 24 -8.52 -3.79 -10.30
CA ASP A 24 -8.90 -2.37 -10.35
C ASP A 24 -10.08 -2.12 -11.31
N GLY A 25 -10.97 -3.10 -11.39
CA GLY A 25 -12.08 -3.14 -12.34
C GLY A 25 -11.81 -4.00 -13.58
N HIS A 26 -10.55 -4.34 -13.82
CA HIS A 26 -10.11 -5.35 -14.78
C HIS A 26 -8.96 -6.15 -14.16
N PRO A 27 -8.82 -7.47 -14.44
CA PRO A 27 -7.67 -8.24 -13.98
C PRO A 27 -6.40 -7.68 -14.63
N THR A 28 -5.60 -6.94 -13.85
CA THR A 28 -4.44 -6.19 -14.39
C THR A 28 -3.13 -6.92 -14.19
N GLU A 29 -3.01 -7.71 -13.14
CA GLU A 29 -1.77 -8.45 -12.86
C GLU A 29 -2.09 -9.80 -12.21
N VAL A 30 -1.42 -10.85 -12.68
CA VAL A 30 -1.49 -12.19 -12.09
C VAL A 30 -0.08 -12.60 -11.69
N HIS A 31 0.16 -12.73 -10.39
CA HIS A 31 1.40 -13.28 -9.87
C HIS A 31 1.19 -14.75 -9.49
N ASN A 32 2.12 -15.62 -9.89
CA ASN A 32 2.14 -17.02 -9.51
C ASN A 32 3.31 -17.29 -8.56
N PHE A 33 3.00 -17.83 -7.39
CA PHE A 33 3.97 -18.27 -6.39
C PHE A 33 4.01 -19.79 -6.31
N THR A 34 5.19 -20.34 -6.46
CA THR A 34 5.48 -21.77 -6.37
C THR A 34 6.68 -22.01 -5.45
N VAL A 35 6.95 -23.27 -5.11
CA VAL A 35 8.16 -23.64 -4.33
C VAL A 35 9.46 -23.23 -5.05
N ASP A 36 9.44 -23.09 -6.38
CA ASP A 36 10.62 -22.75 -7.16
C ASP A 36 10.94 -21.24 -7.15
N ASN A 37 9.93 -20.39 -6.92
CA ASN A 37 10.07 -18.93 -7.02
C ASN A 37 9.70 -18.17 -5.74
N SER A 38 9.27 -18.87 -4.71
CA SER A 38 8.82 -18.26 -3.44
C SER A 38 9.16 -19.19 -2.26
N PRO A 39 9.05 -18.70 -1.01
CA PRO A 39 9.20 -19.52 0.20
C PRO A 39 8.05 -20.51 0.45
N LEU A 40 7.14 -20.72 -0.50
CA LEU A 40 6.02 -21.65 -0.37
C LEU A 40 6.56 -23.05 -0.02
N LEU A 41 5.95 -23.73 0.97
CA LEU A 41 6.45 -25.00 1.47
C LEU A 41 6.03 -26.19 0.59
N ASP A 42 4.93 -26.04 -0.14
CA ASP A 42 4.39 -27.02 -1.09
C ASP A 42 3.48 -26.29 -2.08
N ASN A 43 3.47 -26.71 -3.33
CA ASN A 43 2.58 -26.12 -4.34
C ASN A 43 1.11 -26.40 -4.07
N ALA A 44 0.81 -27.56 -3.47
CA ALA A 44 -0.58 -27.95 -3.16
C ALA A 44 -1.09 -27.18 -1.92
N VAL A 45 -1.75 -26.07 -2.16
CA VAL A 45 -2.37 -25.26 -1.09
C VAL A 45 -3.76 -25.81 -0.79
N THR A 46 -3.95 -26.25 0.45
CA THR A 46 -5.19 -26.88 0.93
C THR A 46 -6.15 -25.90 1.60
N THR A 47 -5.60 -24.88 2.27
CA THR A 47 -6.39 -23.85 2.97
C THR A 47 -5.70 -22.51 2.92
N MET A 48 -6.49 -21.45 3.05
CA MET A 48 -6.00 -20.08 3.11
C MET A 48 -6.85 -19.29 4.09
N ALA A 49 -6.23 -18.32 4.73
CA ALA A 49 -6.89 -17.34 5.59
C ALA A 49 -6.19 -15.98 5.46
N ILE A 50 -6.95 -14.93 5.66
CA ILE A 50 -6.41 -13.57 5.78
C ILE A 50 -6.78 -13.02 7.15
N ASP A 51 -5.85 -12.37 7.79
CA ASP A 51 -6.10 -11.71 9.07
C ASP A 51 -6.53 -10.25 8.88
N LYS A 52 -6.87 -9.58 9.99
CA LYS A 52 -7.26 -8.17 9.99
C LYS A 52 -6.14 -7.20 9.60
N SER A 53 -4.89 -7.66 9.60
CA SER A 53 -3.73 -6.87 9.18
C SER A 53 -3.40 -7.03 7.69
N GLY A 54 -4.16 -7.87 6.96
CA GLY A 54 -3.91 -8.18 5.56
C GLY A 54 -2.82 -9.25 5.35
N GLU A 55 -2.38 -9.94 6.42
CA GLU A 55 -1.47 -11.06 6.30
C GLU A 55 -2.24 -12.30 5.84
N VAL A 56 -1.78 -12.91 4.75
CA VAL A 56 -2.40 -14.10 4.16
C VAL A 56 -1.63 -15.33 4.59
N PHE A 57 -2.33 -16.31 5.11
CA PHE A 57 -1.79 -17.59 5.55
C PHE A 57 -2.13 -18.68 4.53
N PHE A 58 -1.14 -19.48 4.17
CA PHE A 58 -1.28 -20.59 3.24
C PHE A 58 -1.00 -21.89 4.01
N GLY A 59 -1.97 -22.78 4.07
CA GLY A 59 -1.83 -24.11 4.64
C GLY A 59 -1.57 -25.13 3.53
N THR A 60 -0.50 -25.89 3.70
CA THR A 60 -0.08 -26.97 2.81
C THR A 60 0.14 -28.25 3.63
N ALA A 61 0.34 -29.40 2.97
CA ALA A 61 0.71 -30.64 3.66
C ALA A 61 2.07 -30.53 4.36
N SER A 62 2.97 -29.65 3.91
CA SER A 62 4.30 -29.42 4.45
C SER A 62 4.37 -28.35 5.56
N GLY A 63 3.22 -27.74 5.90
CA GLY A 63 3.12 -26.74 6.97
C GLY A 63 2.34 -25.48 6.55
N VAL A 64 2.40 -24.50 7.44
CA VAL A 64 1.76 -23.19 7.24
C VAL A 64 2.82 -22.13 7.04
N ILE A 65 2.64 -21.30 6.02
CA ILE A 65 3.46 -20.12 5.78
C ILE A 65 2.55 -18.89 5.62
N SER A 66 3.03 -17.74 6.02
CA SER A 66 2.31 -16.48 5.80
C SER A 66 3.04 -15.57 4.82
N TYR A 67 2.27 -14.79 4.12
CA TYR A 67 2.74 -13.72 3.25
C TYR A 67 2.10 -12.40 3.67
N ARG A 68 2.95 -11.47 4.02
CA ARG A 68 2.51 -10.11 4.33
C ARG A 68 2.80 -9.22 3.13
N VAL A 69 1.75 -8.78 2.47
CA VAL A 69 1.87 -7.67 1.53
C VAL A 69 2.36 -6.46 2.31
N LYS A 70 3.38 -5.77 1.84
CA LYS A 70 3.91 -4.57 2.50
C LYS A 70 2.90 -3.40 2.54
N ALA A 71 1.78 -3.52 1.83
CA ALA A 71 0.67 -2.58 1.88
C ALA A 71 -0.12 -2.77 3.18
N ALA A 72 -0.38 -1.71 3.92
CA ALA A 72 -1.33 -1.73 5.02
C ALA A 72 -2.71 -2.15 4.48
N ALA A 73 -3.48 -2.91 5.27
CA ALA A 73 -4.86 -3.22 4.90
C ALA A 73 -5.60 -1.92 4.58
N PRO A 74 -6.32 -1.84 3.44
CA PRO A 74 -7.03 -0.61 3.11
C PRO A 74 -8.16 -0.37 4.11
N GLU A 75 -8.25 0.86 4.57
CA GLU A 75 -9.38 1.27 5.37
C GLU A 75 -10.63 1.38 4.48
N PRO A 76 -11.81 0.99 4.97
CA PRO A 76 -13.05 1.11 4.20
C PRO A 76 -13.45 2.57 3.92
N TYR A 77 -12.89 3.51 4.64
CA TYR A 77 -13.01 4.96 4.46
C TYR A 77 -11.71 5.63 4.92
N ILE A 78 -11.45 6.84 4.41
CA ILE A 78 -10.30 7.63 4.85
C ILE A 78 -10.50 7.94 6.34
N SER A 79 -9.64 7.38 7.18
CA SER A 79 -9.62 7.59 8.62
C SER A 79 -8.49 8.55 9.01
N ASP A 80 -7.94 8.41 10.19
CA ASP A 80 -6.83 9.23 10.68
C ASP A 80 -5.58 9.07 9.81
N VAL A 81 -5.45 9.91 8.79
CA VAL A 81 -4.30 9.88 7.89
C VAL A 81 -3.07 10.38 8.63
N ILE A 82 -2.03 9.56 8.66
CA ILE A 82 -0.78 9.83 9.35
C ILE A 82 0.37 9.76 8.34
N ALA A 83 1.20 10.81 8.31
CA ALA A 83 2.48 10.81 7.60
C ALA A 83 3.62 10.56 8.60
N TYR A 84 4.55 9.66 8.27
CA TYR A 84 5.68 9.32 9.13
C TYR A 84 6.96 9.01 8.33
N PRO A 85 8.15 9.36 8.84
CA PRO A 85 8.38 10.15 10.06
C PRO A 85 7.84 11.56 9.91
N ASN A 86 7.38 12.15 11.00
CA ASN A 86 6.98 13.56 11.07
C ASN A 86 7.38 14.13 12.44
N PRO A 87 8.35 15.04 12.51
CA PRO A 87 9.05 15.67 11.40
C PRO A 87 10.05 14.75 10.67
N VAL A 88 10.30 15.06 9.40
CA VAL A 88 11.43 14.52 8.65
C VAL A 88 12.68 15.29 9.02
N ARG A 89 13.69 14.60 9.55
CA ARG A 89 14.96 15.22 9.96
C ARG A 89 15.91 15.40 8.78
N THR A 90 16.87 16.28 8.91
CA THR A 90 17.89 16.61 7.88
C THR A 90 18.67 15.39 7.38
N ASP A 91 19.00 14.48 8.28
CA ASP A 91 19.77 13.26 7.99
C ASP A 91 18.92 12.10 7.44
N PHE A 92 17.61 12.30 7.28
CA PHE A 92 16.71 11.27 6.80
C PHE A 92 16.77 11.14 5.27
N ASN A 93 17.22 9.98 4.79
CA ASN A 93 17.34 9.64 3.37
C ASN A 93 16.36 8.51 2.95
N GLY A 94 15.34 8.29 3.74
CA GLY A 94 14.31 7.28 3.47
C GLY A 94 13.07 7.85 2.80
N PHE A 95 12.01 7.08 2.86
CA PHE A 95 10.69 7.42 2.32
C PHE A 95 9.74 7.82 3.46
N VAL A 96 8.84 8.74 3.17
CA VAL A 96 7.70 9.07 4.04
C VAL A 96 6.56 8.13 3.73
N GLY A 97 6.10 7.40 4.74
CA GLY A 97 4.87 6.61 4.67
C GLY A 97 3.65 7.47 5.01
N ILE A 98 2.61 7.37 4.21
CA ILE A 98 1.30 7.99 4.46
C ILE A 98 0.29 6.85 4.56
N LYS A 99 -0.32 6.65 5.74
CA LYS A 99 -1.25 5.56 6.03
C LYS A 99 -2.61 6.08 6.49
N GLY A 100 -3.59 5.17 6.62
CA GLY A 100 -5.00 5.52 6.90
C GLY A 100 -5.78 5.84 5.63
N LEU A 101 -5.35 5.28 4.49
CA LEU A 101 -5.90 5.52 3.17
C LEU A 101 -6.85 4.38 2.75
N VAL A 102 -7.73 4.71 1.83
CA VAL A 102 -8.46 3.72 1.02
C VAL A 102 -7.55 3.34 -0.15
N SER A 103 -7.64 2.10 -0.62
CA SER A 103 -6.89 1.67 -1.80
C SER A 103 -7.23 2.52 -3.03
N ASN A 104 -6.24 2.78 -3.88
CA ASN A 104 -6.37 3.63 -5.06
C ASN A 104 -6.84 5.07 -4.75
N SER A 105 -6.58 5.57 -3.55
CA SER A 105 -6.77 6.99 -3.24
C SER A 105 -5.70 7.83 -3.91
N LEU A 106 -6.11 8.99 -4.39
CA LEU A 106 -5.22 10.01 -4.89
C LEU A 106 -4.69 10.82 -3.71
N VAL A 107 -3.38 10.84 -3.53
CA VAL A 107 -2.68 11.64 -2.51
C VAL A 107 -1.98 12.78 -3.20
N ARG A 108 -2.41 14.01 -2.92
CA ARG A 108 -1.80 15.22 -3.47
C ARG A 108 -1.03 15.95 -2.38
N ILE A 109 0.21 16.30 -2.68
CA ILE A 109 1.09 17.04 -1.77
C ILE A 109 1.30 18.44 -2.31
N THR A 110 1.13 19.43 -1.45
CA THR A 110 1.32 20.85 -1.77
C THR A 110 2.16 21.53 -0.69
N THR A 111 2.74 22.66 -1.03
CA THR A 111 3.28 23.62 -0.06
C THR A 111 2.14 24.29 0.70
N VAL A 112 2.48 25.11 1.72
CA VAL A 112 1.48 25.83 2.56
C VAL A 112 0.68 26.84 1.75
N ASP A 113 1.28 27.45 0.73
CA ASP A 113 0.64 28.40 -0.19
C ASP A 113 -0.20 27.73 -1.29
N GLY A 114 -0.27 26.38 -1.29
CA GLY A 114 -1.05 25.59 -2.22
C GLY A 114 -0.33 25.24 -3.53
N THR A 115 0.96 25.54 -3.66
CA THR A 115 1.75 25.14 -4.83
C THR A 115 1.85 23.63 -4.89
N PHE A 116 1.55 23.06 -6.04
CA PHE A 116 1.58 21.62 -6.29
C PHE A 116 3.03 21.09 -6.22
N VAL A 117 3.26 20.03 -5.47
CA VAL A 117 4.55 19.38 -5.31
C VAL A 117 4.60 18.05 -6.05
N THR A 118 3.73 17.14 -5.69
CA THR A 118 3.64 15.82 -6.32
C THR A 118 2.30 15.15 -6.04
N GLN A 119 2.07 14.03 -6.72
CA GLN A 119 0.86 13.24 -6.60
C GLN A 119 1.21 11.75 -6.58
N LEU A 120 0.58 11.02 -5.68
CA LEU A 120 0.81 9.59 -5.47
C LEU A 120 -0.54 8.86 -5.53
N ILE A 121 -0.48 7.58 -5.82
CA ILE A 121 -1.63 6.67 -5.69
C ILE A 121 -1.35 5.75 -4.50
N SER A 122 -2.34 5.56 -3.64
CA SER A 122 -2.21 4.62 -2.54
C SER A 122 -2.29 3.18 -3.02
N GLU A 123 -1.41 2.35 -2.50
CA GLU A 123 -1.44 0.90 -2.64
C GLU A 123 -1.90 0.30 -1.30
N GLY A 124 -3.06 -0.37 -1.33
CA GLY A 124 -3.72 -0.74 -0.09
C GLY A 124 -4.06 0.50 0.75
N GLY A 125 -3.78 0.46 2.04
CA GLY A 125 -4.05 1.55 2.99
C GLY A 125 -2.95 2.61 3.11
N GLN A 126 -1.96 2.65 2.19
CA GLN A 126 -0.81 3.55 2.31
C GLN A 126 -0.31 4.08 0.96
N ALA A 127 0.40 5.20 1.03
CA ALA A 127 1.21 5.73 -0.07
C ALA A 127 2.64 6.03 0.43
N VAL A 128 3.59 6.05 -0.47
CA VAL A 128 5.01 6.28 -0.15
C VAL A 128 5.51 7.48 -0.95
N TRP A 129 6.08 8.45 -0.25
CA TRP A 129 6.68 9.65 -0.84
C TRP A 129 8.19 9.65 -0.64
N ASP A 130 8.92 9.79 -1.71
CA ASP A 130 10.39 9.84 -1.75
C ASP A 130 10.97 11.23 -1.46
N LEU A 131 10.14 12.17 -0.99
CA LEU A 131 10.49 13.56 -0.72
C LEU A 131 10.95 14.33 -1.98
N THR A 132 10.48 13.93 -3.15
CA THR A 132 10.74 14.66 -4.41
C THR A 132 9.48 15.38 -4.90
N ASN A 133 9.72 16.43 -5.69
CA ASN A 133 8.68 17.09 -6.46
C ASN A 133 8.42 16.35 -7.79
N ILE A 134 7.48 16.85 -8.59
CA ILE A 134 7.12 16.25 -9.90
C ILE A 134 8.29 16.19 -10.89
N ASN A 135 9.35 17.01 -10.69
CA ASN A 135 10.55 17.00 -11.51
C ASN A 135 11.62 16.02 -11.02
N GLY A 136 11.36 15.30 -9.91
CA GLY A 136 12.33 14.39 -9.28
C GLY A 136 13.38 15.11 -8.41
N GLU A 137 13.19 16.39 -8.12
CA GLU A 137 14.09 17.16 -7.26
C GLU A 137 13.64 17.04 -5.80
N ARG A 138 14.59 16.90 -4.87
CA ARG A 138 14.29 16.88 -3.44
C ARG A 138 13.65 18.19 -3.01
N VAL A 139 12.56 18.06 -2.25
CA VAL A 139 11.83 19.23 -1.75
C VAL A 139 12.60 19.98 -0.67
N GLU A 140 12.41 21.29 -0.62
CA GLU A 140 13.02 22.18 0.35
C GLU A 140 12.44 21.96 1.77
N PRO A 141 13.18 22.32 2.82
CA PRO A 141 12.64 22.34 4.18
C PRO A 141 11.41 23.22 4.30
N GLY A 142 10.39 22.72 5.00
CA GLY A 142 9.14 23.45 5.13
C GLY A 142 7.98 22.54 5.58
N VAL A 143 6.81 23.13 5.67
CA VAL A 143 5.57 22.41 5.95
C VAL A 143 4.86 22.10 4.62
N TYR A 144 4.44 20.85 4.48
CA TYR A 144 3.69 20.37 3.31
C TYR A 144 2.33 19.88 3.74
N PHE A 145 1.32 20.20 2.96
CA PHE A 145 -0.04 19.71 3.16
C PHE A 145 -0.28 18.48 2.30
N ILE A 146 -0.97 17.51 2.88
CA ILE A 146 -1.36 16.27 2.25
C ILE A 146 -2.87 16.24 2.13
N PHE A 147 -3.36 16.19 0.90
CA PHE A 147 -4.76 16.03 0.56
C PHE A 147 -5.00 14.63 0.02
N VAL A 148 -6.14 14.05 0.38
CA VAL A 148 -6.51 12.72 -0.08
C VAL A 148 -7.89 12.78 -0.70
N SER A 149 -8.04 12.17 -1.87
CA SER A 149 -9.33 11.94 -2.51
C SER A 149 -9.48 10.50 -2.93
N THR A 150 -10.70 10.00 -2.81
CA THR A 150 -11.09 8.71 -3.37
C THR A 150 -11.68 8.89 -4.76
N LYS A 151 -11.80 7.84 -5.56
CA LYS A 151 -12.44 7.85 -6.90
C LYS A 151 -13.86 8.49 -6.91
N ARG A 152 -14.51 8.63 -5.76
CA ARG A 152 -15.88 9.14 -5.60
C ARG A 152 -15.96 10.52 -4.93
N GLY A 153 -14.84 11.09 -4.54
CA GLY A 153 -14.84 12.25 -3.66
C GLY A 153 -14.01 13.42 -4.13
N THR A 154 -14.28 14.55 -3.51
CA THR A 154 -13.42 15.75 -3.59
C THR A 154 -12.19 15.59 -2.72
N ASP A 155 -11.12 16.28 -3.06
CA ASP A 155 -9.92 16.38 -2.23
C ASP A 155 -10.27 16.85 -0.82
N LYS A 156 -9.82 16.12 0.19
CA LYS A 156 -9.94 16.52 1.59
C LYS A 156 -8.55 16.73 2.16
N PHE A 157 -8.35 17.79 2.90
CA PHE A 157 -7.18 17.94 3.75
C PHE A 157 -7.12 16.76 4.71
N ALA A 158 -6.01 16.04 4.70
CA ALA A 158 -5.85 14.85 5.50
C ALA A 158 -4.87 15.07 6.64
N THR A 159 -3.68 15.59 6.34
CA THR A 159 -2.63 15.83 7.35
C THR A 159 -1.57 16.79 6.80
N LYS A 160 -0.59 17.07 7.63
CA LYS A 160 0.59 17.87 7.26
C LYS A 160 1.87 17.18 7.71
N ILE A 161 2.96 17.50 7.06
CA ILE A 161 4.29 17.01 7.40
C ILE A 161 5.29 18.16 7.44
N LEU A 162 6.21 18.12 8.40
CA LEU A 162 7.32 19.05 8.52
C LEU A 162 8.60 18.39 8.02
N ILE A 163 9.27 19.04 7.09
CA ILE A 163 10.61 18.69 6.63
C ILE A 163 11.58 19.70 7.23
N MET A 164 12.54 19.21 7.97
CA MET A 164 13.53 20.03 8.68
C MET A 164 14.80 20.23 7.84
N ASN A 165 15.50 21.31 8.17
CA ASN A 165 16.81 21.63 7.62
C ASN A 165 17.90 20.80 8.28
#